data_9d9f7b44fa42890bfaafbf580e7acbf5
#
_entry.id   9d9f7b44fa42890bfaafbf580e7acbf5
#
_cell.length_a   1.000
_cell.length_b   1.000
_cell.length_c   1.000
_cell.angle_alpha   90.00
_cell.angle_beta   90.00
_cell.angle_gamma   90.00
#
_symmetry.space_group_name_H-M   'P 1'
#
loop_
_entity.id
_entity.type
_entity.pdbx_description
1 polymer ?
#
loop_
_entity_poly.entity_id
_entity_poly.type
_entity_poly.pdbx_seq_one_letter_code
_entity_poly.pdbx_strand_id
1 'polypeptide(L)'
;MFSTKGMTAASGKEKPVIGTGNHKVKINSISFDKTPYDAQAYNIMLHVESEPVTGDFQGFLKDMNNPNGPRYEGQVGRVRYSPYPYKDSVLPSGKEISRDTEVQKAMIFLAEALDKRAGLDAIQANTIEDFMAKCSTLLSGPEYVNVCLGAREWENTEGYVNNDLYLPKLSKEGVPIEALNVENSKLLIFDSNNSNHLRKVEKKNSPTTSQFEPSSAASGDDFDL
;
A
#
# COMPACT_ATOMS: atom_id res chain seq x y z
N MET A 1 -22.63 -19.69 28.20
CA MET A 1 -22.98 -20.71 27.16
C MET A 1 -22.29 -20.30 25.88
N PHE A 2 -21.37 -21.10 25.36
CA PHE A 2 -20.69 -20.83 24.08
C PHE A 2 -21.51 -21.40 22.94
N SER A 3 -21.70 -20.62 21.88
CA SER A 3 -22.44 -21.06 20.69
C SER A 3 -21.58 -20.87 19.43
N THR A 4 -21.48 -21.89 18.61
CA THR A 4 -20.81 -21.85 17.30
C THR A 4 -21.80 -21.55 16.17
N LYS A 5 -23.06 -21.20 16.50
CA LYS A 5 -24.09 -20.89 15.51
C LYS A 5 -23.71 -19.63 14.74
N GLY A 6 -23.46 -19.79 13.44
CA GLY A 6 -23.01 -18.70 12.56
C GLY A 6 -21.49 -18.53 12.44
N MET A 7 -20.70 -19.38 13.10
CA MET A 7 -19.26 -19.44 12.85
C MET A 7 -19.00 -20.37 11.67
N THR A 8 -18.40 -19.85 10.63
CA THR A 8 -17.78 -20.66 9.59
C THR A 8 -16.40 -21.10 10.09
N ALA A 9 -16.04 -22.36 9.88
CA ALA A 9 -14.69 -22.80 10.09
C ALA A 9 -13.77 -21.89 9.26
N ALA A 10 -12.73 -21.34 9.89
CA ALA A 10 -11.72 -20.60 9.16
C ALA A 10 -11.20 -21.52 8.04
N SER A 11 -11.48 -21.18 6.79
CA SER A 11 -10.84 -21.85 5.67
C SER A 11 -9.37 -21.47 5.76
N GLY A 12 -8.53 -22.39 6.19
CA GLY A 12 -7.16 -22.16 6.60
C GLY A 12 -6.17 -21.76 5.50
N LYS A 13 -6.61 -21.02 4.48
CA LYS A 13 -5.76 -20.46 3.44
C LYS A 13 -6.10 -18.99 3.26
N GLU A 14 -5.50 -18.15 4.11
CA GLU A 14 -5.43 -16.73 3.81
C GLU A 14 -4.61 -16.53 2.53
N LYS A 15 -5.14 -15.72 1.60
CA LYS A 15 -4.37 -15.35 0.42
C LYS A 15 -3.15 -14.54 0.86
N PRO A 16 -1.98 -14.81 0.27
CA PRO A 16 -0.78 -14.07 0.61
C PRO A 16 -0.92 -12.59 0.30
N VAL A 17 -0.27 -11.76 1.09
CA VAL A 17 -0.28 -10.31 0.92
C VAL A 17 0.67 -9.91 -0.21
N ILE A 18 0.17 -9.04 -1.11
CA ILE A 18 0.98 -8.47 -2.18
C ILE A 18 2.05 -7.53 -1.62
N GLY A 19 3.24 -7.56 -2.19
CA GLY A 19 4.35 -6.69 -1.81
C GLY A 19 4.51 -5.47 -2.73
N THR A 20 5.59 -4.71 -2.52
CA THR A 20 6.02 -3.65 -3.44
C THR A 20 6.52 -4.23 -4.77
N GLY A 21 6.45 -3.45 -5.84
CA GLY A 21 6.92 -3.87 -7.16
C GLY A 21 5.93 -3.61 -8.28
N ASN A 22 6.26 -4.09 -9.46
CA ASN A 22 5.35 -4.08 -10.59
C ASN A 22 4.53 -5.37 -10.59
N HIS A 23 3.21 -5.22 -10.63
CA HIS A 23 2.26 -6.32 -10.57
C HIS A 23 1.18 -6.18 -11.62
N LYS A 24 0.59 -7.31 -11.96
CA LYS A 24 -0.64 -7.40 -12.73
C LYS A 24 -1.75 -7.79 -11.78
N VAL A 25 -2.73 -6.91 -11.59
CA VAL A 25 -3.78 -7.06 -10.57
C VAL A 25 -5.15 -6.77 -11.14
N LYS A 26 -6.17 -7.34 -10.54
CA LYS A 26 -7.56 -6.86 -10.68
C LYS A 26 -7.92 -6.00 -9.47
N ILE A 27 -8.77 -4.99 -9.70
CA ILE A 27 -9.33 -4.14 -8.65
C ILE A 27 -10.66 -4.75 -8.23
N ASN A 28 -10.71 -5.34 -7.04
CA ASN A 28 -11.93 -5.96 -6.53
C ASN A 28 -12.95 -4.93 -6.02
N SER A 29 -12.46 -3.84 -5.42
CA SER A 29 -13.27 -2.71 -4.96
C SER A 29 -12.40 -1.49 -4.67
N ILE A 30 -13.04 -0.33 -4.59
CA ILE A 30 -12.43 0.92 -4.12
C ILE A 30 -13.24 1.40 -2.92
N SER A 31 -12.59 1.64 -1.78
CA SER A 31 -13.24 2.20 -0.60
C SER A 31 -12.74 3.62 -0.33
N PHE A 32 -13.60 4.40 0.35
CA PHE A 32 -13.34 5.77 0.77
C PHE A 32 -13.50 5.86 2.27
N ASP A 33 -12.40 5.67 2.98
CA ASP A 33 -12.41 5.43 4.42
C ASP A 33 -11.84 6.63 5.19
N LYS A 34 -12.50 7.00 6.29
CA LYS A 34 -11.93 7.96 7.25
C LYS A 34 -10.64 7.43 7.84
N THR A 35 -9.69 8.34 8.07
CA THR A 35 -8.48 7.94 8.79
C THR A 35 -8.78 7.76 10.29
N PRO A 36 -8.09 6.84 10.98
CA PRO A 36 -8.34 6.60 12.40
C PRO A 36 -7.91 7.74 13.31
N TYR A 37 -7.07 8.65 12.83
CA TYR A 37 -6.48 9.74 13.61
C TYR A 37 -7.01 11.13 13.25
N ASP A 38 -7.76 11.28 12.15
CA ASP A 38 -8.36 12.54 11.72
C ASP A 38 -9.71 12.27 11.04
N ALA A 39 -10.80 12.61 11.71
CA ALA A 39 -12.16 12.37 11.22
C ALA A 39 -12.51 13.17 9.95
N GLN A 40 -11.74 14.21 9.60
CA GLN A 40 -11.92 15.02 8.40
C GLN A 40 -11.05 14.57 7.23
N ALA A 41 -10.14 13.63 7.47
CA ALA A 41 -9.23 13.11 6.49
C ALA A 41 -9.66 11.70 6.02
N TYR A 42 -9.56 11.46 4.71
CA TYR A 42 -10.01 10.23 4.06
C TYR A 42 -8.90 9.61 3.23
N ASN A 43 -8.89 8.28 3.16
CA ASN A 43 -8.07 7.54 2.24
C ASN A 43 -8.93 6.92 1.13
N ILE A 44 -8.44 6.95 -0.09
CA ILE A 44 -8.94 6.12 -1.17
C ILE A 44 -8.12 4.84 -1.15
N MET A 45 -8.77 3.69 -0.94
CA MET A 45 -8.15 2.38 -0.86
C MET A 45 -8.58 1.51 -2.01
N LEU A 46 -7.64 1.01 -2.79
CA LEU A 46 -7.88 -0.01 -3.79
C LEU A 46 -7.65 -1.38 -3.15
N HIS A 47 -8.64 -2.25 -3.23
CA HIS A 47 -8.54 -3.65 -2.84
C HIS A 47 -8.18 -4.45 -4.08
N VAL A 48 -6.97 -4.96 -4.12
CA VAL A 48 -6.41 -5.59 -5.33
C VAL A 48 -6.13 -7.07 -5.12
N GLU A 49 -6.11 -7.82 -6.23
CA GLU A 49 -5.71 -9.21 -6.25
C GLU A 49 -4.84 -9.47 -7.49
N SER A 50 -3.64 -10.02 -7.30
CA SER A 50 -2.75 -10.36 -8.40
C SER A 50 -3.20 -11.58 -9.17
N GLU A 51 -2.63 -11.79 -10.36
CA GLU A 51 -2.75 -13.07 -11.07
C GLU A 51 -2.26 -14.22 -10.20
N PRO A 52 -2.81 -15.43 -10.39
CA PRO A 52 -2.22 -16.64 -9.82
C PRO A 52 -0.78 -16.78 -10.29
N VAL A 53 0.13 -17.02 -9.36
CA VAL A 53 1.53 -17.24 -9.71
C VAL A 53 1.75 -18.71 -10.02
N THR A 54 2.07 -19.00 -11.26
CA THR A 54 2.49 -20.34 -11.72
C THR A 54 4.00 -20.40 -11.79
N GLY A 55 4.62 -21.47 -11.30
CA GLY A 55 6.06 -21.71 -11.42
C GLY A 55 6.82 -21.75 -10.10
N ASP A 56 8.15 -21.73 -10.21
CA ASP A 56 9.10 -21.95 -9.10
C ASP A 56 9.29 -20.76 -8.16
N PHE A 57 8.21 -20.09 -7.77
CA PHE A 57 8.33 -19.02 -6.79
C PHE A 57 8.80 -19.56 -5.44
N GLN A 58 9.99 -19.14 -5.01
CA GLN A 58 10.64 -19.57 -3.78
C GLN A 58 10.35 -18.63 -2.59
N GLY A 59 9.14 -18.08 -2.49
CA GLY A 59 8.75 -17.20 -1.39
C GLY A 59 8.19 -17.94 -0.17
N PHE A 60 7.87 -17.20 0.89
CA PHE A 60 7.27 -17.66 2.15
C PHE A 60 5.94 -18.42 1.98
N LEU A 61 5.41 -18.45 0.78
CA LEU A 61 4.07 -18.90 0.44
C LEU A 61 4.07 -20.26 -0.25
N LYS A 62 5.16 -20.99 -0.12
CA LYS A 62 5.23 -22.37 -0.56
C LYS A 62 4.20 -23.18 0.22
N ASP A 63 3.22 -23.78 -0.50
CA ASP A 63 2.36 -24.78 0.11
C ASP A 63 3.22 -26.00 0.48
N MET A 64 3.53 -26.13 1.75
CA MET A 64 4.33 -27.22 2.28
C MET A 64 3.67 -28.58 2.05
N ASN A 65 2.34 -28.61 1.83
CA ASN A 65 1.57 -29.83 1.60
C ASN A 65 1.46 -30.18 0.12
N ASN A 66 1.73 -29.25 -0.79
CA ASN A 66 1.72 -29.47 -2.22
C ASN A 66 2.89 -28.76 -2.93
N PRO A 67 4.11 -29.31 -2.81
CA PRO A 67 5.30 -28.67 -3.35
C PRO A 67 5.30 -28.54 -4.89
N ASN A 68 4.46 -29.30 -5.58
CA ASN A 68 4.35 -29.31 -7.05
C ASN A 68 3.10 -28.60 -7.58
N GLY A 69 2.25 -28.05 -6.69
CA GLY A 69 1.03 -27.35 -7.08
C GLY A 69 1.25 -25.86 -7.32
N PRO A 70 0.25 -25.18 -7.91
CA PRO A 70 0.24 -23.72 -7.92
C PRO A 70 0.27 -23.23 -6.47
N ARG A 71 1.24 -22.41 -6.14
CA ARG A 71 1.57 -22.09 -4.76
C ARG A 71 0.59 -21.09 -4.12
N TYR A 72 -0.23 -20.39 -4.91
CA TYR A 72 -1.36 -19.61 -4.47
C TYR A 72 -2.24 -19.16 -5.64
N GLU A 73 -3.48 -18.87 -5.31
CA GLU A 73 -4.50 -18.40 -6.26
C GLU A 73 -4.40 -16.91 -6.59
N GLY A 74 -3.40 -16.21 -6.04
CA GLY A 74 -3.16 -14.78 -6.18
C GLY A 74 -2.78 -14.16 -4.84
N GLN A 75 -2.19 -12.98 -4.90
CA GLN A 75 -1.86 -12.18 -3.72
C GLN A 75 -2.92 -11.08 -3.58
N VAL A 76 -3.33 -10.77 -2.36
CA VAL A 76 -4.28 -9.70 -2.09
C VAL A 76 -3.61 -8.54 -1.38
N GLY A 77 -4.14 -7.34 -1.59
CA GLY A 77 -3.62 -6.16 -0.91
C GLY A 77 -4.60 -5.02 -0.82
N ARG A 78 -4.35 -4.16 0.16
CA ARG A 78 -4.99 -2.86 0.31
C ARG A 78 -3.96 -1.81 -0.07
N VAL A 79 -4.21 -1.08 -1.14
CA VAL A 79 -3.30 -0.10 -1.71
C VAL A 79 -3.92 1.28 -1.59
N ARG A 80 -3.26 2.22 -0.93
CA ARG A 80 -3.70 3.62 -0.92
C ARG A 80 -3.48 4.20 -2.31
N TYR A 81 -4.44 4.95 -2.81
CA TYR A 81 -4.24 5.73 -4.04
C TYR A 81 -3.12 6.77 -3.87
N SER A 82 -2.98 7.31 -2.66
CA SER A 82 -1.96 8.30 -2.32
C SER A 82 -1.35 7.98 -0.95
N PRO A 83 -0.04 8.24 -0.74
CA PRO A 83 0.57 8.10 0.59
C PRO A 83 0.02 9.10 1.61
N TYR A 84 -0.72 10.13 1.16
CA TYR A 84 -1.34 11.14 2.01
C TYR A 84 -2.86 11.06 1.94
N PRO A 85 -3.54 11.27 3.07
CA PRO A 85 -5.00 11.35 3.08
C PRO A 85 -5.50 12.62 2.42
N TYR A 86 -6.74 12.57 1.97
CA TYR A 86 -7.47 13.70 1.40
C TYR A 86 -8.22 14.45 2.48
N LYS A 87 -7.99 15.76 2.59
CA LYS A 87 -8.70 16.66 3.48
C LYS A 87 -8.72 18.09 2.92
N ASP A 88 -9.66 18.87 3.38
CA ASP A 88 -9.64 20.29 3.10
C ASP A 88 -8.42 20.94 3.74
N SER A 89 -7.74 21.80 3.01
CA SER A 89 -6.53 22.47 3.49
C SER A 89 -6.32 23.80 2.78
N VAL A 90 -5.55 24.67 3.41
CA VAL A 90 -5.10 25.94 2.82
C VAL A 90 -3.58 25.89 2.71
N LEU A 91 -3.08 26.11 1.51
CA LEU A 91 -1.64 26.18 1.28
C LEU A 91 -1.05 27.48 1.87
N PRO A 92 0.26 27.53 2.13
CA PRO A 92 0.92 28.79 2.57
C PRO A 92 0.72 29.97 1.61
N SER A 93 0.42 29.69 0.34
CA SER A 93 0.08 30.69 -0.67
C SER A 93 -1.33 31.27 -0.55
N GLY A 94 -2.14 30.81 0.42
CA GLY A 94 -3.56 31.16 0.57
C GLY A 94 -4.50 30.40 -0.35
N LYS A 95 -4.01 29.49 -1.20
CA LYS A 95 -4.85 28.67 -2.08
C LYS A 95 -5.55 27.60 -1.27
N GLU A 96 -6.87 27.55 -1.38
CA GLU A 96 -7.70 26.50 -0.79
C GLU A 96 -7.63 25.23 -1.66
N ILE A 97 -7.53 24.08 -0.99
CA ILE A 97 -7.60 22.74 -1.58
C ILE A 97 -8.84 22.07 -1.00
N SER A 98 -9.79 21.77 -1.86
CA SER A 98 -10.98 21.00 -1.48
C SER A 98 -10.68 19.50 -1.58
N ARG A 99 -10.96 18.78 -0.51
CA ARG A 99 -10.92 17.31 -0.44
C ARG A 99 -11.68 16.68 -1.60
N ASP A 100 -12.92 17.11 -1.80
CA ASP A 100 -13.82 16.52 -2.79
C ASP A 100 -13.31 16.74 -4.21
N THR A 101 -12.73 17.91 -4.48
CA THR A 101 -12.10 18.20 -5.78
C THR A 101 -10.89 17.31 -6.02
N GLU A 102 -10.04 17.08 -5.02
CA GLU A 102 -8.86 16.21 -5.17
C GLU A 102 -9.26 14.74 -5.31
N VAL A 103 -10.32 14.30 -4.62
CA VAL A 103 -10.89 12.95 -4.80
C VAL A 103 -11.44 12.77 -6.21
N GLN A 104 -12.17 13.74 -6.75
CA GLN A 104 -12.66 13.72 -8.12
C GLN A 104 -11.50 13.61 -9.14
N LYS A 105 -10.43 14.39 -8.97
CA LYS A 105 -9.23 14.30 -9.80
C LYS A 105 -8.58 12.92 -9.75
N ALA A 106 -8.53 12.31 -8.57
CA ALA A 106 -8.01 10.95 -8.42
C ALA A 106 -8.85 9.93 -9.20
N MET A 107 -10.18 10.04 -9.15
CA MET A 107 -11.08 9.16 -9.90
C MET A 107 -11.01 9.40 -11.41
N ILE A 108 -10.86 10.65 -11.85
CA ILE A 108 -10.62 11.00 -13.25
C ILE A 108 -9.34 10.31 -13.76
N PHE A 109 -8.26 10.44 -13.01
CA PHE A 109 -6.99 9.79 -13.36
C PHE A 109 -7.14 8.27 -13.47
N LEU A 110 -7.77 7.62 -12.49
CA LEU A 110 -8.00 6.17 -12.53
C LEU A 110 -8.88 5.76 -13.72
N ALA A 111 -9.94 6.52 -13.99
CA ALA A 111 -10.83 6.22 -15.11
C ALA A 111 -10.13 6.37 -16.47
N GLU A 112 -9.25 7.36 -16.62
CA GLU A 112 -8.43 7.55 -17.82
C GLU A 112 -7.41 6.41 -17.96
N ALA A 113 -6.71 6.06 -16.89
CA ALA A 113 -5.73 4.97 -16.87
C ALA A 113 -6.36 3.60 -17.20
N LEU A 114 -7.64 3.42 -16.91
CA LEU A 114 -8.39 2.18 -17.11
C LEU A 114 -9.32 2.22 -18.34
N ASP A 115 -9.22 3.25 -19.16
CA ASP A 115 -10.09 3.49 -20.34
C ASP A 115 -11.60 3.46 -19.99
N LYS A 116 -11.96 4.01 -18.82
CA LYS A 116 -13.34 4.08 -18.30
C LYS A 116 -13.86 5.52 -18.15
N ARG A 117 -13.21 6.49 -18.78
CA ARG A 117 -13.53 7.91 -18.63
C ARG A 117 -14.98 8.23 -19.00
N ALA A 118 -15.49 7.71 -20.11
CA ALA A 118 -16.86 7.94 -20.55
C ALA A 118 -17.90 7.46 -19.51
N GLY A 119 -17.62 6.32 -18.85
CA GLY A 119 -18.46 5.82 -17.75
C GLY A 119 -18.42 6.74 -16.53
N LEU A 120 -17.26 7.31 -16.20
CA LEU A 120 -17.12 8.25 -15.10
C LEU A 120 -17.89 9.55 -15.36
N ASP A 121 -17.83 10.09 -16.57
CA ASP A 121 -18.52 11.31 -16.95
C ASP A 121 -20.06 11.18 -16.92
N ALA A 122 -20.57 9.96 -16.97
CA ALA A 122 -22.00 9.67 -16.84
C ALA A 122 -22.47 9.55 -15.38
N ILE A 123 -21.57 9.53 -14.40
CA ILE A 123 -21.91 9.43 -12.98
C ILE A 123 -22.53 10.74 -12.50
N GLN A 124 -23.73 10.62 -11.93
CA GLN A 124 -24.40 11.70 -11.19
C GLN A 124 -24.47 11.29 -9.72
N ALA A 125 -24.01 12.17 -8.82
CA ALA A 125 -23.98 11.92 -7.38
C ALA A 125 -24.25 13.22 -6.63
N ASN A 126 -24.94 13.14 -5.49
CA ASN A 126 -25.24 14.29 -4.65
C ASN A 126 -24.24 14.47 -3.50
N THR A 127 -23.51 13.42 -3.16
CA THR A 127 -22.49 13.43 -2.11
C THR A 127 -21.20 12.77 -2.62
N ILE A 128 -20.08 13.08 -1.97
CA ILE A 128 -18.79 12.46 -2.33
C ILE A 128 -18.79 10.96 -2.05
N GLU A 129 -19.49 10.51 -1.03
CA GLU A 129 -19.64 9.10 -0.67
C GLU A 129 -20.43 8.34 -1.74
N ASP A 130 -21.55 8.89 -2.24
CA ASP A 130 -22.32 8.31 -3.35
C ASP A 130 -21.49 8.29 -4.65
N PHE A 131 -20.76 9.37 -4.93
CA PHE A 131 -19.84 9.43 -6.06
C PHE A 131 -18.80 8.32 -5.97
N MET A 132 -18.14 8.14 -4.82
CA MET A 132 -17.12 7.12 -4.61
C MET A 132 -17.67 5.70 -4.71
N ALA A 133 -18.88 5.45 -4.21
CA ALA A 133 -19.54 4.14 -4.35
C ALA A 133 -19.79 3.78 -5.83
N LYS A 134 -20.26 4.74 -6.63
CA LYS A 134 -20.47 4.57 -8.08
C LYS A 134 -19.14 4.42 -8.82
N CYS A 135 -18.10 5.17 -8.45
CA CYS A 135 -16.75 4.99 -8.98
C CYS A 135 -16.20 3.60 -8.66
N SER A 136 -16.40 3.10 -7.44
CA SER A 136 -15.99 1.75 -7.07
C SER A 136 -16.61 0.71 -7.98
N THR A 137 -17.92 0.80 -8.24
CA THR A 137 -18.63 -0.11 -9.14
C THR A 137 -18.10 -0.02 -10.59
N LEU A 138 -17.82 1.19 -11.09
CA LEU A 138 -17.32 1.39 -12.44
C LEU A 138 -15.89 0.88 -12.64
N LEU A 139 -15.00 1.18 -11.67
CA LEU A 139 -13.55 0.99 -11.82
C LEU A 139 -13.08 -0.38 -11.31
N SER A 140 -13.90 -1.12 -10.59
CA SER A 140 -13.62 -2.50 -10.19
C SER A 140 -14.12 -3.51 -11.22
N GLY A 141 -13.58 -4.72 -11.18
CA GLY A 141 -14.01 -5.80 -12.07
C GLY A 141 -12.99 -6.92 -12.20
N PRO A 142 -13.29 -7.92 -13.06
CA PRO A 142 -12.44 -9.07 -13.27
C PRO A 142 -11.22 -8.78 -14.15
N GLU A 143 -11.17 -7.62 -14.81
CA GLU A 143 -10.09 -7.24 -15.72
C GLU A 143 -8.81 -6.95 -14.95
N TYR A 144 -7.70 -7.45 -15.48
CA TYR A 144 -6.38 -7.15 -14.93
C TYR A 144 -5.84 -5.83 -15.47
N VAL A 145 -5.05 -5.16 -14.64
CA VAL A 145 -4.35 -3.92 -14.95
C VAL A 145 -2.91 -4.02 -14.45
N ASN A 146 -2.01 -3.27 -15.07
CA ASN A 146 -0.64 -3.15 -14.63
C ASN A 146 -0.52 -2.07 -13.55
N VAL A 147 0.18 -2.36 -12.45
CA VAL A 147 0.42 -1.41 -11.36
C VAL A 147 1.88 -1.41 -10.93
N CYS A 148 2.37 -0.24 -10.55
CA CYS A 148 3.58 -0.08 -9.76
C CYS A 148 3.15 0.20 -8.32
N LEU A 149 3.52 -0.67 -7.38
CA LEU A 149 3.19 -0.53 -5.96
C LEU A 149 4.40 -0.05 -5.19
N GLY A 150 4.29 1.12 -4.61
CA GLY A 150 5.22 1.62 -3.62
C GLY A 150 4.76 1.30 -2.20
N ALA A 151 5.63 1.59 -1.22
CA ALA A 151 5.27 1.44 0.19
C ALA A 151 5.89 2.53 1.07
N ARG A 152 5.22 2.77 2.18
CA ARG A 152 5.79 3.43 3.34
C ARG A 152 6.03 2.39 4.42
N GLU A 153 7.28 2.20 4.77
CA GLU A 153 7.64 1.38 5.92
C GLU A 153 7.24 2.09 7.22
N TRP A 154 6.83 1.32 8.19
CA TRP A 154 6.65 1.77 9.57
C TRP A 154 6.97 0.62 10.52
N GLU A 155 7.52 0.95 11.67
CA GLU A 155 7.87 -0.01 12.71
C GLU A 155 6.75 -0.07 13.75
N ASN A 156 6.29 -1.30 14.07
CA ASN A 156 5.31 -1.50 15.13
C ASN A 156 5.98 -1.46 16.50
N THR A 157 5.17 -1.55 17.58
CA THR A 157 5.66 -1.53 18.97
C THR A 157 6.56 -2.71 19.33
N GLU A 158 6.55 -3.78 18.53
CA GLU A 158 7.35 -4.99 18.70
C GLU A 158 8.63 -4.97 17.87
N GLY A 159 8.89 -3.89 17.11
CA GLY A 159 10.08 -3.75 16.27
C GLY A 159 9.97 -4.37 14.87
N TYR A 160 8.79 -4.87 14.47
CA TYR A 160 8.57 -5.39 13.14
C TYR A 160 8.29 -4.25 12.15
N VAL A 161 8.97 -4.30 10.99
CA VAL A 161 8.73 -3.37 9.90
C VAL A 161 7.55 -3.85 9.06
N ASN A 162 6.54 -3.02 8.95
CA ASN A 162 5.37 -3.23 8.13
C ASN A 162 5.37 -2.25 6.95
N ASN A 163 4.59 -2.57 5.93
CA ASN A 163 4.47 -1.79 4.71
C ASN A 163 3.02 -1.33 4.49
N ASP A 164 2.83 -0.01 4.41
CA ASP A 164 1.61 0.59 3.89
C ASP A 164 1.75 0.82 2.39
N LEU A 165 1.09 -0.01 1.59
CA LEU A 165 1.16 0.08 0.13
C LEU A 165 0.42 1.32 -0.39
N TYR A 166 0.99 1.95 -1.43
CA TYR A 166 0.35 3.04 -2.15
C TYR A 166 0.73 3.05 -3.63
N LEU A 167 -0.04 3.77 -4.44
CA LEU A 167 0.35 4.09 -5.81
C LEU A 167 1.37 5.26 -5.77
N PRO A 168 2.58 5.11 -6.31
CA PRO A 168 3.53 6.20 -6.45
C PRO A 168 2.89 7.38 -7.20
N LYS A 169 3.37 8.59 -6.93
CA LYS A 169 2.85 9.76 -7.62
C LYS A 169 3.13 9.70 -9.10
N LEU A 170 2.15 10.12 -9.90
CA LEU A 170 2.34 10.45 -11.30
C LEU A 170 3.55 11.39 -11.45
N SER A 171 4.46 11.06 -12.33
CA SER A 171 5.64 11.84 -12.61
C SER A 171 5.85 12.02 -14.13
N LYS A 172 6.86 12.77 -14.51
CA LYS A 172 7.28 12.84 -15.93
C LYS A 172 7.81 11.49 -16.45
N GLU A 173 8.19 10.61 -15.54
CA GLU A 173 8.77 9.30 -15.84
C GLU A 173 7.69 8.26 -16.15
N GLY A 174 6.45 8.47 -15.67
CA GLY A 174 5.37 7.55 -15.97
C GLY A 174 4.17 7.63 -15.02
N VAL A 175 3.29 6.65 -15.18
CA VAL A 175 2.03 6.46 -14.45
C VAL A 175 2.13 5.24 -13.52
N PRO A 176 1.52 5.27 -12.34
CA PRO A 176 1.57 4.13 -11.41
C PRO A 176 0.59 3.00 -11.76
N ILE A 177 -0.36 3.23 -12.65
CA ILE A 177 -1.36 2.26 -13.06
C ILE A 177 -1.75 2.52 -14.52
N GLU A 178 -1.96 1.46 -15.28
CA GLU A 178 -2.46 1.52 -16.65
C GLU A 178 -3.21 0.22 -17.03
N ALA A 179 -4.06 0.31 -18.04
CA ALA A 179 -4.72 -0.87 -18.61
C ALA A 179 -3.70 -1.85 -19.21
N LEU A 180 -4.10 -3.12 -19.41
CA LEU A 180 -3.28 -4.07 -20.15
C LEU A 180 -3.19 -3.68 -21.62
N ASN A 181 -2.06 -4.06 -22.25
CA ASN A 181 -1.84 -3.93 -23.70
C ASN A 181 -1.83 -2.49 -24.24
N VAL A 182 -1.38 -1.54 -23.44
CA VAL A 182 -1.10 -0.17 -23.91
C VAL A 182 0.11 -0.20 -24.85
N GLU A 183 -0.04 0.26 -26.10
CA GLU A 183 1.02 0.19 -27.12
C GLU A 183 2.31 0.91 -26.71
N ASN A 184 2.21 2.02 -26.01
CA ASN A 184 3.35 2.78 -25.51
C ASN A 184 3.21 2.90 -23.97
N SER A 185 3.43 1.78 -23.27
CA SER A 185 3.37 1.74 -21.83
C SER A 185 4.24 2.83 -21.19
N LYS A 186 3.64 3.55 -20.27
CA LYS A 186 4.30 4.54 -19.40
C LYS A 186 4.27 4.12 -17.95
N LEU A 187 4.06 2.82 -17.70
CA LEU A 187 4.05 2.30 -16.35
C LEU A 187 5.39 2.58 -15.66
N LEU A 188 5.32 3.16 -14.47
CA LEU A 188 6.48 3.32 -13.62
C LEU A 188 7.12 1.96 -13.32
N ILE A 189 8.44 1.89 -13.42
CA ILE A 189 9.20 0.71 -12.98
C ILE A 189 9.59 0.94 -11.53
N PHE A 190 9.24 -0.02 -10.67
CA PHE A 190 9.56 0.06 -9.25
C PHE A 190 11.07 0.12 -9.03
N ASP A 191 11.50 1.10 -8.24
CA ASP A 191 12.88 1.25 -7.79
C ASP A 191 12.89 1.46 -6.27
N SER A 192 13.50 0.54 -5.55
CA SER A 192 13.62 0.58 -4.09
C SER A 192 14.51 1.71 -3.56
N ASN A 193 15.29 2.36 -4.43
CA ASN A 193 16.13 3.52 -4.09
C ASN A 193 15.38 4.84 -4.30
N ASN A 194 14.27 4.82 -5.02
CA ASN A 194 13.44 6.00 -5.23
C ASN A 194 12.52 6.23 -4.02
N SER A 195 12.70 7.34 -3.33
CA SER A 195 11.89 7.70 -2.15
C SER A 195 10.39 7.91 -2.45
N ASN A 196 10.00 8.10 -3.72
CA ASN A 196 8.60 8.10 -4.12
C ASN A 196 8.02 6.69 -4.24
N HIS A 197 8.88 5.67 -4.41
CA HIS A 197 8.46 4.28 -4.50
C HIS A 197 8.58 3.55 -3.15
N LEU A 198 9.65 3.82 -2.38
CA LEU A 198 9.84 3.21 -1.08
C LEU A 198 10.31 4.26 -0.05
N ARG A 199 9.45 4.54 0.92
CA ARG A 199 9.76 5.41 2.06
C ARG A 199 10.18 4.55 3.23
N LYS A 200 11.48 4.44 3.43
CA LYS A 200 12.06 3.66 4.53
C LYS A 200 11.85 4.36 5.86
N VAL A 201 11.70 3.57 6.93
CA VAL A 201 11.76 4.06 8.31
C VAL A 201 13.18 4.55 8.57
N GLU A 202 13.32 5.82 8.98
CA GLU A 202 14.55 6.26 9.60
C GLU A 202 14.69 5.52 10.93
N LYS A 203 15.63 4.59 11.02
CA LYS A 203 15.97 3.94 12.29
C LYS A 203 16.42 5.07 13.22
N LYS A 204 15.61 5.35 14.25
CA LYS A 204 16.07 6.16 15.37
C LYS A 204 17.29 5.43 15.90
N ASN A 205 18.46 6.06 15.80
CA ASN A 205 19.69 5.53 16.37
C ASN A 205 19.37 5.08 17.78
N SER A 206 19.41 3.77 18.03
CA SER A 206 19.37 3.25 19.39
C SER A 206 20.49 3.98 20.13
N PRO A 207 20.26 4.51 21.33
CA PRO A 207 21.31 5.19 22.08
C PRO A 207 22.47 4.22 22.12
N THR A 208 23.59 4.67 21.58
CA THR A 208 24.86 3.94 21.64
C THR A 208 25.05 3.57 23.09
N THR A 209 24.98 2.27 23.38
CA THR A 209 25.35 1.76 24.69
C THR A 209 26.77 2.21 24.92
N SER A 210 26.93 3.23 25.76
CA SER A 210 28.25 3.68 26.16
C SER A 210 28.94 2.44 26.72
N GLN A 211 29.98 2.01 26.02
CA GLN A 211 30.90 1.02 26.52
C GLN A 211 31.37 1.54 27.89
N PHE A 212 30.96 0.87 28.94
CA PHE A 212 31.61 0.95 30.21
C PHE A 212 33.02 0.35 29.97
N GLU A 213 33.98 1.20 29.74
CA GLU A 213 35.38 0.82 29.92
C GLU A 213 35.57 0.49 31.41
N PRO A 214 36.00 -0.74 31.75
CA PRO A 214 36.38 -0.99 33.12
C PRO A 214 37.64 -0.16 33.42
N SER A 215 37.52 0.83 34.31
CA SER A 215 38.60 1.57 34.87
C SER A 215 39.61 0.57 35.45
N SER A 216 40.77 0.49 34.82
CA SER A 216 41.95 -0.21 35.37
C SER A 216 42.35 0.42 36.69
N ALA A 217 42.04 -0.23 37.79
CA ALA A 217 42.58 0.13 39.09
C ALA A 217 44.09 -0.05 39.05
N ALA A 218 44.80 1.04 39.22
CA ALA A 218 46.23 1.04 39.51
C ALA A 218 46.47 0.36 40.85
N SER A 219 47.16 -0.76 40.82
CA SER A 219 47.81 -1.33 41.98
C SER A 219 49.09 -0.59 42.24
N GLY A 220 49.09 0.26 43.22
CA GLY A 220 50.31 0.79 43.79
C GLY A 220 50.44 0.17 45.20
N ASP A 221 51.28 -0.81 45.31
CA ASP A 221 51.82 -1.27 46.61
C ASP A 221 53.31 -1.05 46.56
N ASP A 222 53.70 0.05 47.16
CA ASP A 222 55.04 0.21 47.72
C ASP A 222 54.84 0.24 49.24
N PHE A 223 55.28 -0.80 49.89
CA PHE A 223 55.59 -0.82 51.33
C PHE A 223 56.99 -1.40 51.51
N ASP A 224 57.95 -0.49 51.58
CA ASP A 224 59.21 -0.73 52.26
C ASP A 224 59.05 -0.57 53.78
N LEU A 225 59.35 -1.60 54.53
CA LEU A 225 60.11 -1.75 55.80
C LEU A 225 59.72 -2.99 56.54
#